data_3aa58afe216b6237dc87b6fdb210899a
#
_entry.id   3aa58afe216b6237dc87b6fdb210899a
#
_cell.length_a   1.000
_cell.length_b   1.000
_cell.length_c   1.000
_cell.angle_alpha   90.00
_cell.angle_beta   90.00
_cell.angle_gamma   90.00
#
_symmetry.space_group_name_H-M   'P 1'
#
loop_
_entity.id
_entity.type
_entity.pdbx_description
1 polymer ?
#
loop_
_entity_poly.entity_id
_entity_poly.type
_entity_poly.pdbx_seq_one_letter_code
_entity_poly.pdbx_strand_id
1 'polypeptide(L)'
;MPAQAYAGKECVCQLRRGICDQSCVQGMLDTPFYIACLKLTGRRCLVVGGGEIGVEKVEGLLACDGDVTVIAPDVEPVLERYAEEGSIRWERRPYAGAADLEGIFMVIAATNDPDVNIAVFDDAERRAMLVNVVDVPPLCNFILPAIVRTGPLAIAISTAGASPALAKRMKREIEAQFGEPYARLAILLNEVRGWAKGTLPTYQDRKAFFEGIVGGDPDPVALLREGDEQSVRELIARAQSASELQLS
;
A
#
# COMPACT_ATOMS: atom_id res chain seq x y z
N MET A 1 11.21 -14.44 -25.54
CA MET A 1 10.12 -13.74 -26.23
C MET A 1 10.20 -12.24 -25.87
N PRO A 2 10.59 -11.33 -26.78
CA PRO A 2 10.85 -9.92 -26.44
C PRO A 2 9.80 -8.95 -27.02
N ALA A 3 8.52 -9.32 -27.13
CA ALA A 3 7.53 -8.43 -27.76
C ALA A 3 6.82 -7.48 -26.77
N GLN A 4 6.84 -7.74 -25.46
CA GLN A 4 6.14 -6.93 -24.46
C GLN A 4 6.91 -5.69 -23.97
N ALA A 5 8.23 -5.64 -24.14
CA ALA A 5 9.04 -4.48 -23.75
C ALA A 5 8.87 -3.24 -24.66
N TYR A 6 8.25 -3.40 -25.83
CA TYR A 6 8.11 -2.32 -26.80
C TYR A 6 6.82 -1.50 -26.69
N ALA A 7 5.74 -2.06 -26.14
CA ALA A 7 4.46 -1.36 -26.01
C ALA A 7 4.54 -0.10 -25.13
N GLY A 8 5.33 -0.14 -24.05
CA GLY A 8 5.53 1.02 -23.15
C GLY A 8 6.27 2.19 -23.81
N LYS A 9 7.25 1.92 -24.67
CA LYS A 9 8.05 2.96 -25.35
C LYS A 9 7.28 3.69 -26.44
N GLU A 10 6.42 3.00 -27.18
CA GLU A 10 5.55 3.62 -28.18
C GLU A 10 4.52 4.52 -27.52
N CYS A 11 3.93 4.11 -26.40
CA CYS A 11 2.96 4.89 -25.65
C CYS A 11 3.57 6.18 -25.06
N VAL A 12 4.77 6.12 -24.48
CA VAL A 12 5.50 7.30 -24.02
C VAL A 12 5.82 8.27 -25.17
N CYS A 13 6.15 7.74 -26.36
CA CYS A 13 6.40 8.56 -27.56
C CYS A 13 5.12 9.25 -28.05
N GLN A 14 3.96 8.64 -27.89
CA GLN A 14 2.65 9.22 -28.25
C GLN A 14 2.22 10.28 -27.24
N LEU A 15 2.47 10.08 -25.92
CA LEU A 15 2.24 11.08 -24.89
C LEU A 15 3.06 12.36 -25.14
N ARG A 16 4.33 12.23 -25.54
CA ARG A 16 5.20 13.36 -25.93
C ARG A 16 4.67 14.13 -27.15
N ARG A 17 3.80 13.53 -27.96
CA ARG A 17 3.16 14.16 -29.14
C ARG A 17 1.74 14.66 -28.87
N GLY A 18 1.24 14.54 -27.62
CA GLY A 18 -0.13 14.89 -27.26
C GLY A 18 -1.20 13.97 -27.87
N ILE A 19 -0.82 12.77 -28.36
CA ILE A 19 -1.70 11.81 -29.01
C ILE A 19 -1.77 10.57 -28.10
N CYS A 20 -2.54 10.63 -27.03
CA CYS A 20 -2.88 9.44 -26.25
C CYS A 20 -4.26 8.97 -26.69
N ASP A 21 -4.35 7.80 -27.32
CA ASP A 21 -5.61 7.19 -27.71
C ASP A 21 -6.04 6.07 -26.74
N GLN A 22 -7.22 5.52 -26.95
CA GLN A 22 -7.82 4.46 -26.13
C GLN A 22 -6.98 3.17 -26.10
N SER A 23 -6.05 2.97 -27.01
CA SER A 23 -5.19 1.76 -27.06
C SER A 23 -4.20 1.71 -25.90
N CYS A 24 -3.77 2.85 -25.37
CA CYS A 24 -2.91 2.94 -24.19
C CYS A 24 -3.61 2.48 -22.90
N VAL A 25 -4.92 2.70 -22.80
CA VAL A 25 -5.74 2.27 -21.65
C VAL A 25 -6.04 0.77 -21.74
N GLN A 26 -6.23 0.25 -22.95
CA GLN A 26 -6.52 -1.18 -23.17
C GLN A 26 -5.37 -2.08 -22.70
N GLY A 27 -4.12 -1.68 -22.95
CA GLY A 27 -2.94 -2.46 -22.53
C GLY A 27 -2.78 -2.58 -21.00
N MET A 28 -3.43 -1.73 -20.23
CA MET A 28 -3.38 -1.77 -18.77
C MET A 28 -4.33 -2.83 -18.18
N LEU A 29 -5.49 -3.08 -18.80
CA LEU A 29 -6.43 -4.12 -18.37
C LEU A 29 -5.85 -5.52 -18.54
N ASP A 30 -4.93 -5.70 -19.49
CA ASP A 30 -4.29 -6.97 -19.81
C ASP A 30 -2.98 -7.20 -19.03
N THR A 31 -2.54 -6.24 -18.24
CA THR A 31 -1.30 -6.36 -17.44
C THR A 31 -1.60 -6.95 -16.06
N PRO A 32 -1.13 -8.18 -15.76
CA PRO A 32 -1.26 -8.73 -14.42
C PRO A 32 -0.30 -8.02 -13.46
N PHE A 33 -0.84 -7.30 -12.47
CA PHE A 33 -0.04 -6.67 -11.42
C PHE A 33 0.29 -7.67 -10.30
N TYR A 34 1.56 -7.68 -9.87
CA TYR A 34 1.95 -8.42 -8.69
C TYR A 34 1.57 -7.63 -7.44
N ILE A 35 0.70 -8.20 -6.60
CA ILE A 35 0.25 -7.55 -5.37
C ILE A 35 1.24 -7.84 -4.25
N ALA A 36 1.85 -6.80 -3.70
CA ALA A 36 2.82 -6.89 -2.62
C ALA A 36 2.58 -5.79 -1.57
N CYS A 37 2.92 -6.08 -0.33
CA CYS A 37 2.99 -5.08 0.74
C CYS A 37 4.44 -4.62 0.88
N LEU A 38 4.69 -3.33 0.67
CA LEU A 38 6.02 -2.72 0.79
C LEU A 38 6.24 -2.22 2.22
N LYS A 39 7.39 -2.54 2.80
CA LYS A 39 7.83 -1.94 4.06
C LYS A 39 8.60 -0.66 3.74
N LEU A 40 8.06 0.48 4.13
CA LEU A 40 8.65 1.80 3.85
C LEU A 40 9.48 2.36 5.01
N THR A 41 9.43 1.75 6.20
CA THR A 41 10.24 2.18 7.36
C THR A 41 11.71 2.33 6.98
N GLY A 42 12.25 3.55 7.10
CA GLY A 42 13.63 3.88 6.73
C GLY A 42 13.91 3.90 5.22
N ARG A 43 12.87 3.89 4.37
CA ARG A 43 12.99 4.04 2.93
C ARG A 43 12.67 5.47 2.51
N ARG A 44 13.58 6.07 1.77
CA ARG A 44 13.38 7.42 1.23
C ARG A 44 12.39 7.39 0.06
N CYS A 45 11.31 8.15 0.20
CA CYS A 45 10.25 8.28 -0.78
C CYS A 45 10.21 9.73 -1.27
N LEU A 46 10.13 9.93 -2.58
CA LEU A 46 10.05 11.24 -3.17
C LEU A 46 8.64 11.48 -3.72
N VAL A 47 8.07 12.64 -3.42
CA VAL A 47 6.86 13.15 -4.08
C VAL A 47 7.25 14.42 -4.83
N VAL A 48 7.02 14.45 -6.13
CA VAL A 48 7.20 15.64 -6.98
C VAL A 48 5.84 16.26 -7.23
N GLY A 49 5.63 17.45 -6.67
CA GLY A 49 4.34 18.15 -6.69
C GLY A 49 3.73 18.29 -5.31
N GLY A 50 3.22 19.49 -5.01
CA GLY A 50 2.75 19.89 -3.67
C GLY A 50 1.25 20.23 -3.59
N GLY A 51 0.45 19.92 -4.62
CA GLY A 51 -1.00 20.15 -4.63
C GLY A 51 -1.78 19.10 -3.85
N GLU A 52 -3.14 19.16 -3.86
CA GLU A 52 -4.03 18.26 -3.13
C GLU A 52 -3.70 16.77 -3.34
N ILE A 53 -3.38 16.38 -4.57
CA ILE A 53 -2.98 15.00 -4.86
C ILE A 53 -1.63 14.65 -4.22
N GLY A 54 -0.69 15.60 -4.21
CA GLY A 54 0.58 15.46 -3.51
C GLY A 54 0.39 15.20 -2.02
N VAL A 55 -0.52 15.93 -1.38
CA VAL A 55 -0.92 15.73 0.03
C VAL A 55 -1.40 14.29 0.26
N GLU A 56 -2.35 13.80 -0.55
CA GLU A 56 -2.87 12.43 -0.42
C GLU A 56 -1.76 11.38 -0.51
N LYS A 57 -0.78 11.58 -1.41
CA LYS A 57 0.34 10.64 -1.57
C LYS A 57 1.31 10.70 -0.40
N VAL A 58 1.63 11.89 0.08
CA VAL A 58 2.47 12.09 1.27
C VAL A 58 1.84 11.41 2.49
N GLU A 59 0.56 11.65 2.76
CA GLU A 59 -0.15 11.02 3.90
C GLU A 59 -0.14 9.49 3.82
N GLY A 60 -0.34 8.94 2.61
CA GLY A 60 -0.26 7.50 2.38
C GLY A 60 1.13 6.90 2.65
N LEU A 61 2.20 7.64 2.33
CA LEU A 61 3.57 7.22 2.60
C LEU A 61 3.93 7.35 4.09
N LEU A 62 3.52 8.45 4.74
CA LEU A 62 3.70 8.66 6.18
C LEU A 62 2.98 7.60 7.02
N ALA A 63 1.76 7.21 6.61
CA ALA A 63 1.01 6.12 7.25
C ALA A 63 1.71 4.74 7.18
N CYS A 64 2.79 4.64 6.39
CA CYS A 64 3.63 3.45 6.25
C CYS A 64 5.07 3.68 6.76
N ASP A 65 5.30 4.71 7.57
CA ASP A 65 6.61 5.11 8.12
C ASP A 65 7.66 5.41 7.04
N GLY A 66 7.26 5.91 5.88
CA GLY A 66 8.16 6.34 4.82
C GLY A 66 8.91 7.61 5.19
N ASP A 67 10.19 7.70 4.84
CA ASP A 67 11.00 8.92 4.93
C ASP A 67 10.71 9.79 3.69
N VAL A 68 9.79 10.75 3.84
CA VAL A 68 9.20 11.48 2.71
C VAL A 68 9.92 12.79 2.45
N THR A 69 10.32 12.99 1.19
CA THR A 69 10.76 14.29 0.66
C THR A 69 9.75 14.76 -0.38
N VAL A 70 9.39 16.03 -0.32
CA VAL A 70 8.57 16.70 -1.34
C VAL A 70 9.43 17.69 -2.10
N ILE A 71 9.40 17.63 -3.42
CA ILE A 71 10.01 18.65 -4.30
C ILE A 71 8.88 19.37 -5.02
N ALA A 72 8.70 20.66 -4.68
CA ALA A 72 7.71 21.53 -5.33
C ALA A 72 8.07 23.00 -5.06
N PRO A 73 7.87 23.94 -6.03
CA PRO A 73 8.02 25.36 -5.79
C PRO A 73 7.08 25.88 -4.69
N ASP A 74 5.85 25.41 -4.70
CA ASP A 74 4.80 25.74 -3.75
C ASP A 74 4.07 24.47 -3.32
N VAL A 75 3.52 24.47 -2.11
CA VAL A 75 2.80 23.32 -1.53
C VAL A 75 1.52 23.79 -0.85
N GLU A 76 0.57 22.87 -0.69
CA GLU A 76 -0.60 23.07 0.16
C GLU A 76 -0.18 23.35 1.62
N PRO A 77 -0.93 24.18 2.37
CA PRO A 77 -0.59 24.55 3.75
C PRO A 77 -0.37 23.37 4.69
N VAL A 78 -1.00 22.24 4.43
CA VAL A 78 -0.81 21.02 5.24
C VAL A 78 0.58 20.42 5.06
N LEU A 79 1.16 20.47 3.86
CA LEU A 79 2.53 20.00 3.61
C LEU A 79 3.57 20.96 4.19
N GLU A 80 3.31 22.27 4.18
CA GLU A 80 4.14 23.25 4.84
C GLU A 80 4.22 22.97 6.34
N ARG A 81 3.07 22.74 6.99
CA ARG A 81 3.01 22.33 8.40
C ARG A 81 3.78 21.03 8.66
N TYR A 82 3.61 19.99 7.83
CA TYR A 82 4.35 18.73 7.99
C TYR A 82 5.86 18.91 7.86
N ALA A 83 6.31 19.86 7.04
CA ALA A 83 7.73 20.21 6.93
C ALA A 83 8.23 20.96 8.17
N GLU A 84 7.45 21.90 8.71
CA GLU A 84 7.76 22.63 9.95
C GLU A 84 7.83 21.69 11.16
N GLU A 85 6.94 20.69 11.23
CA GLU A 85 6.92 19.65 12.26
C GLU A 85 8.05 18.61 12.08
N GLY A 86 8.77 18.65 10.96
CA GLY A 86 9.84 17.69 10.65
C GLY A 86 9.32 16.31 10.21
N SER A 87 8.03 16.17 9.92
CA SER A 87 7.42 14.93 9.44
C SER A 87 7.82 14.60 8.00
N ILE A 88 8.12 15.62 7.20
CA ILE A 88 8.63 15.50 5.83
C ILE A 88 9.81 16.47 5.63
N ARG A 89 10.56 16.27 4.56
CA ARG A 89 11.47 17.29 4.00
C ARG A 89 10.79 17.95 2.81
N TRP A 90 10.74 19.28 2.78
CA TRP A 90 10.28 20.04 1.63
C TRP A 90 11.43 20.82 1.01
N GLU A 91 11.69 20.54 -0.26
CA GLU A 91 12.63 21.30 -1.08
C GLU A 91 11.85 22.26 -1.99
N ARG A 92 11.89 23.54 -1.63
CA ARG A 92 11.14 24.61 -2.31
C ARG A 92 11.79 24.97 -3.64
N ARG A 93 11.68 24.08 -4.61
CA ARG A 93 12.20 24.23 -5.96
C ARG A 93 11.50 23.27 -6.94
N PRO A 94 11.63 23.52 -8.27
CA PRO A 94 11.21 22.51 -9.25
C PRO A 94 12.11 21.25 -9.18
N TYR A 95 11.62 20.16 -9.75
CA TYR A 95 12.41 18.96 -10.03
C TYR A 95 13.57 19.28 -10.95
N ALA A 96 14.79 18.86 -10.63
CA ALA A 96 16.01 19.24 -11.34
C ALA A 96 16.60 18.09 -12.17
N GLY A 97 15.98 16.89 -12.14
CA GLY A 97 16.41 15.74 -12.92
C GLY A 97 16.92 14.58 -12.07
N ALA A 98 17.65 13.66 -12.72
CA ALA A 98 18.04 12.38 -12.15
C ALA A 98 18.83 12.44 -10.82
N ALA A 99 19.47 13.55 -10.51
CA ALA A 99 20.19 13.76 -9.24
C ALA A 99 19.21 13.73 -8.03
N ASP A 100 17.98 14.20 -8.22
CA ASP A 100 16.94 14.20 -7.17
C ASP A 100 16.49 12.80 -6.76
N LEU A 101 16.78 11.81 -7.59
CA LEU A 101 16.47 10.41 -7.35
C LEU A 101 17.58 9.64 -6.63
N GLU A 102 18.66 10.30 -6.23
CA GLU A 102 19.79 9.62 -5.60
C GLU A 102 19.43 9.11 -4.19
N GLY A 103 19.54 7.81 -3.99
CA GLY A 103 19.19 7.13 -2.74
C GLY A 103 17.67 7.06 -2.46
N ILE A 104 16.82 7.41 -3.42
CA ILE A 104 15.36 7.28 -3.33
C ILE A 104 14.96 5.85 -3.66
N PHE A 105 14.04 5.29 -2.87
CA PHE A 105 13.48 3.96 -3.07
C PHE A 105 12.31 3.97 -4.06
N MET A 106 11.45 4.98 -3.97
CA MET A 106 10.31 5.15 -4.87
C MET A 106 10.00 6.63 -5.10
N VAL A 107 9.44 6.94 -6.25
CA VAL A 107 9.01 8.29 -6.59
C VAL A 107 7.55 8.31 -7.07
N ILE A 108 6.81 9.33 -6.64
CA ILE A 108 5.47 9.64 -7.11
C ILE A 108 5.49 11.03 -7.73
N ALA A 109 5.12 11.14 -9.01
CA ALA A 109 4.93 12.41 -9.68
C ALA A 109 3.45 12.79 -9.63
N ALA A 110 3.16 13.90 -8.95
CA ALA A 110 1.82 14.43 -8.72
C ALA A 110 1.77 15.93 -9.14
N THR A 111 2.34 16.25 -10.29
CA THR A 111 2.35 17.62 -10.85
C THR A 111 1.32 17.77 -11.97
N ASN A 112 0.92 19.00 -12.24
CA ASN A 112 0.10 19.35 -13.40
C ASN A 112 0.95 19.58 -14.67
N ASP A 113 2.28 19.47 -14.57
CA ASP A 113 3.20 19.65 -15.68
C ASP A 113 3.57 18.29 -16.30
N PRO A 114 3.07 18.00 -17.52
CA PRO A 114 3.35 16.72 -18.18
C PRO A 114 4.84 16.52 -18.50
N ASP A 115 5.59 17.58 -18.77
CA ASP A 115 7.01 17.47 -19.11
C ASP A 115 7.83 17.07 -17.88
N VAL A 116 7.51 17.64 -16.71
CA VAL A 116 8.08 17.23 -15.43
C VAL A 116 7.74 15.78 -15.11
N ASN A 117 6.48 15.38 -15.28
CA ASN A 117 6.02 14.02 -15.02
C ASN A 117 6.76 12.98 -15.92
N ILE A 118 6.94 13.30 -17.20
CA ILE A 118 7.70 12.46 -18.14
C ILE A 118 9.18 12.41 -17.75
N ALA A 119 9.78 13.54 -17.35
CA ALA A 119 11.17 13.57 -16.92
C ALA A 119 11.40 12.70 -15.66
N VAL A 120 10.52 12.79 -14.66
CA VAL A 120 10.57 11.94 -13.46
C VAL A 120 10.47 10.46 -13.83
N PHE A 121 9.54 10.10 -14.72
CA PHE A 121 9.38 8.73 -15.20
C PHE A 121 10.63 8.21 -15.91
N ASP A 122 11.14 8.96 -16.89
CA ASP A 122 12.33 8.59 -17.67
C ASP A 122 13.56 8.42 -16.76
N ASP A 123 13.72 9.29 -15.76
CA ASP A 123 14.83 9.22 -14.81
C ASP A 123 14.72 8.01 -13.88
N ALA A 124 13.53 7.71 -13.40
CA ALA A 124 13.24 6.57 -12.53
C ALA A 124 13.38 5.23 -13.27
N GLU A 125 12.83 5.12 -14.49
CA GLU A 125 12.94 3.92 -15.33
C GLU A 125 14.40 3.57 -15.65
N ARG A 126 15.24 4.57 -15.96
CA ARG A 126 16.67 4.34 -16.19
C ARG A 126 17.40 3.77 -14.98
N ARG A 127 16.84 3.94 -13.77
CA ARG A 127 17.40 3.45 -12.50
C ARG A 127 16.69 2.18 -12.00
N ALA A 128 15.72 1.63 -12.75
CA ALA A 128 14.87 0.53 -12.34
C ALA A 128 14.18 0.77 -10.98
N MET A 129 13.75 2.02 -10.75
CA MET A 129 13.08 2.45 -9.53
C MET A 129 11.56 2.28 -9.65
N LEU A 130 10.89 2.18 -8.49
CA LEU A 130 9.44 2.27 -8.42
C LEU A 130 8.99 3.70 -8.75
N VAL A 131 8.17 3.85 -9.79
CA VAL A 131 7.63 5.13 -10.24
C VAL A 131 6.13 5.05 -10.49
N ASN A 132 5.41 6.04 -10.00
CA ASN A 132 3.99 6.26 -10.25
C ASN A 132 3.77 7.71 -10.68
N VAL A 133 3.25 7.91 -11.86
CA VAL A 133 2.78 9.22 -12.33
C VAL A 133 1.27 9.24 -12.18
N VAL A 134 0.77 10.12 -11.33
CA VAL A 134 -0.66 10.17 -11.00
C VAL A 134 -1.48 10.42 -12.25
N ASP A 135 -2.56 9.67 -12.41
CA ASP A 135 -3.51 9.70 -13.53
C ASP A 135 -2.92 9.46 -14.92
N VAL A 136 -1.66 8.97 -14.98
CA VAL A 136 -1.01 8.61 -16.25
C VAL A 136 -0.52 7.16 -16.20
N PRO A 137 -1.41 6.17 -16.33
CA PRO A 137 -1.07 4.75 -16.20
C PRO A 137 0.12 4.25 -17.02
N PRO A 138 0.34 4.71 -18.26
CA PRO A 138 1.50 4.29 -19.05
C PRO A 138 2.85 4.74 -18.47
N LEU A 139 2.85 5.73 -17.57
CA LEU A 139 4.03 6.22 -16.85
C LEU A 139 4.10 5.66 -15.41
N CYS A 140 3.59 4.43 -15.21
CA CYS A 140 3.60 3.76 -13.91
C CYS A 140 4.16 2.35 -14.05
N ASN A 141 5.15 1.99 -13.25
CA ASN A 141 5.56 0.60 -13.09
C ASN A 141 4.98 -0.05 -11.83
N PHE A 142 4.30 0.72 -10.97
CA PHE A 142 3.43 0.23 -9.92
C PHE A 142 2.18 1.12 -9.81
N ILE A 143 1.10 0.56 -9.29
CA ILE A 143 -0.15 1.30 -9.02
C ILE A 143 -0.49 1.27 -7.54
N LEU A 144 -1.21 2.27 -7.08
CA LEU A 144 -1.74 2.35 -5.72
C LEU A 144 -3.21 1.87 -5.73
N PRO A 145 -3.51 0.70 -5.18
CA PRO A 145 -4.88 0.20 -5.08
C PRO A 145 -5.69 1.01 -4.07
N ALA A 146 -7.01 0.91 -4.11
CA ALA A 146 -7.84 1.36 -3.00
C ALA A 146 -7.57 0.47 -1.77
N ILE A 147 -7.38 1.07 -0.59
CA ILE A 147 -6.99 0.33 0.62
C ILE A 147 -8.04 0.55 1.70
N VAL A 148 -8.53 -0.55 2.29
CA VAL A 148 -9.17 -0.58 3.61
C VAL A 148 -8.08 -0.86 4.63
N ARG A 149 -7.95 0.00 5.64
CA ARG A 149 -6.96 -0.17 6.72
C ARG A 149 -7.61 0.05 8.07
N THR A 150 -7.51 -0.96 8.95
CA THR A 150 -7.97 -0.89 10.33
C THR A 150 -6.94 -1.60 11.21
N GLY A 151 -6.18 -0.83 12.01
CA GLY A 151 -5.07 -1.38 12.79
C GLY A 151 -4.09 -2.19 11.91
N PRO A 152 -3.79 -3.45 12.26
CA PRO A 152 -2.87 -4.29 11.48
C PRO A 152 -3.50 -4.88 10.21
N LEU A 153 -4.82 -4.79 10.06
CA LEU A 153 -5.53 -5.30 8.88
C LEU A 153 -5.39 -4.32 7.72
N ALA A 154 -4.97 -4.82 6.57
CA ALA A 154 -4.97 -4.08 5.31
C ALA A 154 -5.52 -4.95 4.18
N ILE A 155 -6.49 -4.42 3.42
CA ILE A 155 -7.10 -5.08 2.27
C ILE A 155 -6.93 -4.17 1.06
N ALA A 156 -6.20 -4.63 0.06
CA ALA A 156 -5.97 -3.90 -1.18
C ALA A 156 -7.01 -4.31 -2.23
N ILE A 157 -7.61 -3.33 -2.90
CA ILE A 157 -8.65 -3.53 -3.91
C ILE A 157 -8.16 -2.89 -5.21
N SER A 158 -7.89 -3.71 -6.20
CA SER A 158 -7.50 -3.27 -7.54
C SER A 158 -8.54 -3.71 -8.57
N THR A 159 -8.90 -2.80 -9.46
CA THR A 159 -9.67 -3.09 -10.67
C THR A 159 -8.79 -3.01 -11.92
N ALA A 160 -7.46 -3.06 -11.76
CA ALA A 160 -6.48 -2.84 -12.82
C ALA A 160 -6.74 -1.57 -13.65
N GLY A 161 -7.26 -0.51 -13.00
CA GLY A 161 -7.63 0.74 -13.67
C GLY A 161 -9.00 0.74 -14.36
N ALA A 162 -9.71 -0.40 -14.40
CA ALA A 162 -10.99 -0.51 -15.12
C ALA A 162 -12.09 0.41 -14.54
N SER A 163 -12.15 0.57 -13.21
CA SER A 163 -13.18 1.42 -12.59
C SER A 163 -12.81 1.91 -11.18
N PRO A 164 -12.30 3.13 -11.04
CA PRO A 164 -12.09 3.76 -9.74
C PRO A 164 -13.38 3.83 -8.89
N ALA A 165 -14.53 4.05 -9.53
CA ALA A 165 -15.83 4.10 -8.84
C ALA A 165 -16.21 2.73 -8.23
N LEU A 166 -15.95 1.63 -8.95
CA LEU A 166 -16.15 0.27 -8.43
C LEU A 166 -15.22 -0.01 -7.26
N ALA A 167 -13.94 0.35 -7.37
CA ALA A 167 -12.98 0.18 -6.29
C ALA A 167 -13.40 0.96 -5.02
N LYS A 168 -13.90 2.21 -5.16
CA LYS A 168 -14.45 3.00 -4.05
C LYS A 168 -15.70 2.38 -3.42
N ARG A 169 -16.59 1.80 -4.24
CA ARG A 169 -17.76 1.09 -3.74
C ARG A 169 -17.35 -0.15 -2.95
N MET A 170 -16.50 -1.01 -3.53
CA MET A 170 -15.98 -2.20 -2.87
C MET A 170 -15.24 -1.88 -1.58
N LYS A 171 -14.47 -0.77 -1.54
CA LYS A 171 -13.81 -0.31 -0.32
C LYS A 171 -14.82 -0.13 0.81
N ARG A 172 -15.92 0.59 0.58
CA ARG A 172 -16.96 0.83 1.61
C ARG A 172 -17.64 -0.47 2.08
N GLU A 173 -17.96 -1.36 1.14
CA GLU A 173 -18.60 -2.66 1.44
C GLU A 173 -17.66 -3.55 2.27
N ILE A 174 -16.38 -3.62 1.90
CA ILE A 174 -15.36 -4.40 2.60
C ILE A 174 -15.05 -3.81 3.97
N GLU A 175 -14.95 -2.49 4.09
CA GLU A 175 -14.71 -1.79 5.36
C GLU A 175 -15.82 -2.05 6.37
N ALA A 176 -17.09 -2.04 5.92
CA ALA A 176 -18.24 -2.36 6.76
C ALA A 176 -18.27 -3.82 7.21
N GLN A 177 -17.79 -4.75 6.37
CA GLN A 177 -17.83 -6.18 6.66
C GLN A 177 -16.61 -6.68 7.43
N PHE A 178 -15.40 -6.19 7.10
CA PHE A 178 -14.11 -6.67 7.58
C PHE A 178 -13.33 -5.64 8.40
N GLY A 179 -14.02 -4.71 9.08
CA GLY A 179 -13.39 -3.62 9.86
C GLY A 179 -12.84 -4.07 11.21
N GLU A 180 -13.23 -3.32 12.25
CA GLU A 180 -12.68 -3.40 13.61
C GLU A 180 -12.66 -4.81 14.22
N PRO A 181 -13.71 -5.67 14.12
CA PRO A 181 -13.68 -7.00 14.74
C PRO A 181 -12.53 -7.88 14.23
N TYR A 182 -12.28 -7.86 12.91
CA TYR A 182 -11.16 -8.61 12.32
C TYR A 182 -9.81 -8.04 12.71
N ALA A 183 -9.69 -6.70 12.75
CA ALA A 183 -8.46 -6.04 13.18
C ALA A 183 -8.14 -6.38 14.65
N ARG A 184 -9.17 -6.39 15.49
CA ARG A 184 -9.03 -6.76 16.91
C ARG A 184 -8.64 -8.22 17.09
N LEU A 185 -9.27 -9.14 16.34
CA LEU A 185 -8.86 -10.54 16.35
C LEU A 185 -7.40 -10.71 15.93
N ALA A 186 -6.95 -10.01 14.89
CA ALA A 186 -5.55 -10.07 14.46
C ALA A 186 -4.58 -9.60 15.55
N ILE A 187 -4.94 -8.59 16.35
CA ILE A 187 -4.15 -8.13 17.50
C ILE A 187 -4.07 -9.22 18.57
N LEU A 188 -5.21 -9.79 18.96
CA LEU A 188 -5.27 -10.84 19.97
C LEU A 188 -4.46 -12.08 19.57
N LEU A 189 -4.55 -12.50 18.31
CA LEU A 189 -3.76 -13.59 17.77
C LEU A 189 -2.25 -13.29 17.77
N ASN A 190 -1.88 -12.03 17.52
CA ASN A 190 -0.48 -11.61 17.58
C ASN A 190 0.08 -11.62 19.00
N GLU A 191 -0.72 -11.32 20.04
CA GLU A 191 -0.32 -11.38 21.45
C GLU A 191 0.19 -12.79 21.84
N VAL A 192 -0.42 -13.84 21.29
CA VAL A 192 -0.04 -15.23 21.60
C VAL A 192 0.96 -15.85 20.62
N ARG A 193 1.36 -15.11 19.60
CA ARG A 193 2.28 -15.62 18.56
C ARG A 193 3.65 -16.01 19.11
N GLY A 194 4.15 -15.26 20.10
CA GLY A 194 5.41 -15.54 20.78
C GLY A 194 5.33 -16.87 21.56
N TRP A 195 4.28 -17.06 22.34
CA TRP A 195 4.02 -18.32 23.04
C TRP A 195 3.92 -19.50 22.07
N ALA A 196 3.11 -19.38 21.02
CA ALA A 196 2.94 -20.46 20.03
C ALA A 196 4.28 -20.85 19.36
N LYS A 197 5.16 -19.87 19.09
CA LYS A 197 6.48 -20.12 18.52
C LYS A 197 7.42 -20.81 19.50
N GLY A 198 7.32 -20.53 20.80
CA GLY A 198 8.16 -21.14 21.85
C GLY A 198 7.67 -22.52 22.29
N THR A 199 6.36 -22.76 22.26
CA THR A 199 5.73 -23.98 22.83
C THR A 199 5.43 -25.02 21.76
N LEU A 200 4.91 -24.61 20.59
CA LEU A 200 4.48 -25.53 19.54
C LEU A 200 5.64 -25.85 18.59
N PRO A 201 6.12 -27.11 18.54
CA PRO A 201 7.41 -27.46 17.92
C PRO A 201 7.38 -27.33 16.38
N THR A 202 6.26 -27.74 15.74
CA THR A 202 6.20 -27.76 14.29
C THR A 202 5.37 -26.63 13.70
N TYR A 203 5.57 -26.37 12.40
CA TYR A 203 4.71 -25.44 11.65
C TYR A 203 3.25 -25.94 11.65
N GLN A 204 3.02 -27.23 11.56
CA GLN A 204 1.67 -27.82 11.51
C GLN A 204 0.93 -27.62 12.84
N ASP A 205 1.60 -27.77 13.97
CA ASP A 205 0.99 -27.52 15.28
C ASP A 205 0.57 -26.06 15.44
N ARG A 206 1.46 -25.13 15.04
CA ARG A 206 1.14 -23.71 15.05
C ARG A 206 -0.01 -23.35 14.11
N LYS A 207 -0.03 -23.95 12.91
CA LYS A 207 -1.11 -23.77 11.95
C LYS A 207 -2.44 -24.25 12.53
N ALA A 208 -2.48 -25.48 13.05
CA ALA A 208 -3.68 -26.07 13.65
C ALA A 208 -4.21 -25.24 14.83
N PHE A 209 -3.31 -24.75 15.68
CA PHE A 209 -3.65 -23.88 16.80
C PHE A 209 -4.38 -22.61 16.34
N PHE A 210 -3.80 -21.86 15.40
CA PHE A 210 -4.42 -20.62 14.92
C PHE A 210 -5.69 -20.86 14.11
N GLU A 211 -5.73 -21.90 13.25
CA GLU A 211 -6.92 -22.27 12.50
C GLU A 211 -8.07 -22.69 13.44
N GLY A 212 -7.74 -23.41 14.52
CA GLY A 212 -8.72 -23.81 15.54
C GLY A 212 -9.33 -22.61 16.27
N ILE A 213 -8.57 -21.56 16.52
CA ILE A 213 -9.10 -20.33 17.13
C ILE A 213 -9.95 -19.57 16.12
N VAL A 214 -9.44 -19.34 14.90
CA VAL A 214 -10.13 -18.55 13.86
C VAL A 214 -11.44 -19.20 13.41
N GLY A 215 -11.49 -20.53 13.33
CA GLY A 215 -12.69 -21.30 12.99
C GLY A 215 -13.42 -21.87 14.21
N GLY A 216 -13.19 -21.31 15.39
CA GLY A 216 -13.75 -21.80 16.66
C GLY A 216 -15.27 -21.61 16.77
N ASP A 217 -15.85 -22.37 17.69
CA ASP A 217 -17.21 -22.20 18.12
C ASP A 217 -17.21 -21.91 19.63
N PRO A 218 -17.70 -20.73 20.04
CA PRO A 218 -18.34 -19.66 19.23
C PRO A 218 -17.35 -18.93 18.30
N ASP A 219 -17.90 -18.36 17.20
CA ASP A 219 -17.12 -17.56 16.23
C ASP A 219 -16.48 -16.34 16.90
N PRO A 220 -15.13 -16.24 16.94
CA PRO A 220 -14.45 -15.11 17.61
C PRO A 220 -14.76 -13.76 16.97
N VAL A 221 -15.05 -13.70 15.66
CA VAL A 221 -15.44 -12.46 14.99
C VAL A 221 -16.85 -12.02 15.40
N ALA A 222 -17.77 -12.97 15.57
CA ALA A 222 -19.12 -12.66 16.06
C ALA A 222 -19.07 -12.11 17.48
N LEU A 223 -18.30 -12.75 18.39
CA LEU A 223 -18.10 -12.25 19.76
C LEU A 223 -17.54 -10.83 19.77
N LEU A 224 -16.54 -10.53 18.93
CA LEU A 224 -15.97 -9.19 18.85
C LEU A 224 -16.94 -8.16 18.27
N ARG A 225 -17.86 -8.54 17.39
CA ARG A 225 -18.94 -7.66 16.91
C ARG A 225 -19.94 -7.30 18.03
N GLU A 226 -20.12 -8.19 18.98
CA GLU A 226 -20.96 -7.99 20.17
C GLU A 226 -20.20 -7.25 21.30
N GLY A 227 -18.91 -7.00 21.13
CA GLY A 227 -18.04 -6.37 22.14
C GLY A 227 -17.52 -7.32 23.21
N ASP A 228 -17.74 -8.62 23.05
CA ASP A 228 -17.30 -9.66 24.00
C ASP A 228 -15.88 -10.15 23.71
N GLU A 229 -14.91 -9.27 23.93
CA GLU A 229 -13.49 -9.64 23.83
C GLU A 229 -13.06 -10.66 24.88
N GLN A 230 -13.69 -10.65 26.06
CA GLN A 230 -13.33 -11.56 27.14
C GLN A 230 -13.52 -13.02 26.73
N SER A 231 -14.64 -13.34 26.10
CA SER A 231 -14.90 -14.69 25.61
C SER A 231 -13.90 -15.13 24.54
N VAL A 232 -13.41 -14.21 23.69
CA VAL A 232 -12.35 -14.52 22.72
C VAL A 232 -11.03 -14.81 23.42
N ARG A 233 -10.66 -14.05 24.46
CA ARG A 233 -9.47 -14.32 25.26
C ARG A 233 -9.54 -15.69 25.97
N GLU A 234 -10.72 -16.06 26.48
CA GLU A 234 -10.95 -17.37 27.09
C GLU A 234 -10.85 -18.51 26.06
N LEU A 235 -11.36 -18.30 24.84
CA LEU A 235 -11.22 -19.23 23.73
C LEU A 235 -9.73 -19.47 23.41
N ILE A 236 -8.95 -18.41 23.32
CA ILE A 236 -7.49 -18.50 23.10
C ILE A 236 -6.80 -19.26 24.24
N ALA A 237 -7.11 -18.93 25.49
CA ALA A 237 -6.52 -19.60 26.65
C ALA A 237 -6.84 -21.09 26.72
N ARG A 238 -8.08 -21.48 26.39
CA ARG A 238 -8.47 -22.90 26.27
C ARG A 238 -7.68 -23.61 25.16
N ALA A 239 -7.49 -22.97 24.02
CA ALA A 239 -6.69 -23.54 22.94
C ALA A 239 -5.21 -23.71 23.34
N GLN A 240 -4.64 -22.79 24.11
CA GLN A 240 -3.28 -22.91 24.65
C GLN A 240 -3.17 -24.11 25.59
N SER A 241 -4.06 -24.23 26.59
CA SER A 241 -4.08 -25.33 27.54
C SER A 241 -4.26 -26.71 26.87
N ALA A 242 -5.14 -26.80 25.88
CA ALA A 242 -5.35 -28.04 25.11
C ALA A 242 -4.09 -28.43 24.33
N SER A 243 -3.38 -27.48 23.76
CA SER A 243 -2.13 -27.72 23.02
C SER A 243 -1.00 -28.18 23.94
N GLU A 244 -0.89 -27.67 25.15
CA GLU A 244 0.12 -28.04 26.15
C GLU A 244 -0.12 -29.49 26.64
N LEU A 245 -1.38 -29.88 26.86
CA LEU A 245 -1.76 -31.24 27.23
C LEU A 245 -1.45 -32.30 26.16
N GLN A 246 -1.46 -31.93 24.88
CA GLN A 246 -1.11 -32.82 23.79
C GLN A 246 0.39 -33.06 23.64
N LEU A 247 1.21 -32.18 24.21
CA LEU A 247 2.68 -32.25 24.14
C LEU A 247 3.31 -32.88 25.38
N SER A 248 2.54 -33.08 26.46
CA SER A 248 2.94 -33.76 27.69
C SER A 248 2.68 -35.26 27.66
#